data_a69c7c5a84f821e11a93a5967fb6c9ec
#
_entry.id   a69c7c5a84f821e11a93a5967fb6c9ec
#
_cell.length_a   1.000
_cell.length_b   1.000
_cell.length_c   1.000
_cell.angle_alpha   90.00
_cell.angle_beta   90.00
_cell.angle_gamma   90.00
#
_symmetry.space_group_name_H-M   'P 1'
#
loop_
_entity.id
_entity.type
_entity.pdbx_description
1 polymer ?
#
loop_
_entity_poly.entity_id
_entity_poly.type
_entity_poly.pdbx_seq_one_letter_code
_entity_poly.pdbx_strand_id
1 'polypeptide(L)'
;KTVTRRVDGFKAHLVAEPDTGLITGCTLTRASGPDTGDGAVGLGLLAEDRTIDQPVEVLADSAYGTGAMLAALAAAGHTAVIKPWPLHSLIPGGFTAADFGIDEPAGTVTCPAGHTVAYTPGKRIARFGDRCTRCPLRARCTTSTRGRSVLVAEHDALTRAHRAHAADPDFQALYRRHRPMVERSIAWITRGARRVPYRGVIPNDAWLHLRVAAINLRRLLTLGLTGTGGHWALAS
;
A
#
# COMPACT_ATOMS: atom_id res chain seq x y z
N LYS A 1 3.57 -12.85 -7.04
CA LYS A 1 5.01 -13.11 -7.32
C LYS A 1 5.42 -14.32 -6.52
N THR A 2 5.73 -15.44 -7.16
CA THR A 2 6.37 -16.55 -6.48
C THR A 2 7.88 -16.26 -6.41
N VAL A 3 8.51 -16.59 -5.30
CA VAL A 3 9.95 -16.37 -5.05
C VAL A 3 10.86 -17.01 -6.12
N THR A 4 10.32 -17.97 -6.85
CA THR A 4 11.06 -18.83 -7.82
C THR A 4 10.97 -18.36 -9.27
N ARG A 5 10.13 -17.38 -9.62
CA ARG A 5 9.98 -16.93 -11.00
C ARG A 5 10.00 -15.41 -11.10
N ARG A 6 11.19 -14.84 -11.38
CA ARG A 6 11.32 -13.46 -11.85
C ARG A 6 10.91 -13.42 -13.32
N VAL A 7 9.89 -12.67 -13.64
CA VAL A 7 9.49 -12.40 -15.02
C VAL A 7 9.66 -10.90 -15.22
N ASP A 8 10.49 -10.53 -16.18
CA ASP A 8 10.52 -9.15 -16.65
C ASP A 8 9.17 -8.86 -17.31
N GLY A 9 8.59 -7.74 -16.93
CA GLY A 9 7.26 -7.39 -17.37
C GLY A 9 6.91 -5.95 -17.03
N PHE A 10 5.65 -5.66 -17.14
CA PHE A 10 5.09 -4.35 -16.84
C PHE A 10 4.09 -4.45 -15.69
N LYS A 11 3.90 -3.34 -14.98
CA LYS A 11 2.83 -3.14 -14.01
C LYS A 11 1.89 -2.07 -14.53
N ALA A 12 0.59 -2.34 -14.50
CA ALA A 12 -0.43 -1.32 -14.66
C ALA A 12 -0.82 -0.81 -13.27
N HIS A 13 -0.74 0.49 -13.08
CA HIS A 13 -1.21 1.20 -11.89
C HIS A 13 -2.52 1.90 -12.26
N LEU A 14 -3.49 1.86 -11.36
CA LEU A 14 -4.83 2.36 -11.59
C LEU A 14 -5.32 3.12 -10.37
N VAL A 15 -6.00 4.22 -10.61
CA VAL A 15 -6.90 4.88 -9.67
C VAL A 15 -8.31 4.69 -10.19
N ALA A 16 -9.23 4.28 -9.33
CA ALA A 16 -10.62 4.07 -9.70
C ALA A 16 -11.52 4.60 -8.59
N GLU A 17 -12.61 5.21 -8.97
CA GLU A 17 -13.68 5.60 -8.08
C GLU A 17 -14.46 4.34 -7.68
N PRO A 18 -14.55 4.01 -6.37
CA PRO A 18 -15.00 2.69 -5.94
C PRO A 18 -16.50 2.45 -6.08
N ASP A 19 -17.33 3.47 -6.06
CA ASP A 19 -18.80 3.31 -6.17
C ASP A 19 -19.26 3.13 -7.63
N THR A 20 -18.68 3.88 -8.56
CA THR A 20 -18.98 3.79 -9.99
C THR A 20 -18.11 2.75 -10.71
N GLY A 21 -16.90 2.51 -10.23
CA GLY A 21 -15.89 1.68 -10.87
C GLY A 21 -15.26 2.33 -12.11
N LEU A 22 -15.41 3.64 -12.26
CA LEU A 22 -14.70 4.40 -13.28
C LEU A 22 -13.21 4.50 -12.92
N ILE A 23 -12.34 4.30 -13.90
CA ILE A 23 -10.90 4.42 -13.73
C ILE A 23 -10.52 5.86 -14.08
N THR A 24 -10.13 6.63 -13.07
CA THR A 24 -9.83 8.07 -13.19
C THR A 24 -8.37 8.33 -13.51
N GLY A 25 -7.48 7.41 -13.15
CA GLY A 25 -6.05 7.49 -13.46
C GLY A 25 -5.46 6.13 -13.82
N CYS A 26 -4.53 6.11 -14.76
CA CYS A 26 -3.77 4.90 -15.08
C CYS A 26 -2.38 5.23 -15.62
N THR A 27 -1.42 4.38 -15.35
CA THR A 27 -0.10 4.39 -15.99
C THR A 27 0.53 3.01 -15.98
N LEU A 28 1.44 2.77 -16.92
CA LEU A 28 2.18 1.53 -17.04
C LEU A 28 3.66 1.77 -16.77
N THR A 29 4.21 1.02 -15.83
CA THR A 29 5.64 1.05 -15.52
C THR A 29 6.30 -0.29 -15.82
N ARG A 30 7.64 -0.35 -15.81
CA ARG A 30 8.35 -1.62 -15.73
C ARG A 30 8.02 -2.31 -14.40
N ALA A 31 8.04 -3.63 -14.37
CA ALA A 31 7.77 -4.40 -13.16
C ALA A 31 8.84 -4.24 -12.08
N SER A 32 10.04 -3.77 -12.45
CA SER A 32 11.18 -3.53 -11.57
C SER A 32 12.02 -2.37 -12.10
N GLY A 33 12.75 -1.69 -11.21
CA GLY A 33 13.63 -0.58 -11.52
C GLY A 33 13.40 0.60 -10.58
N PRO A 34 14.20 1.68 -10.71
CA PRO A 34 13.95 2.92 -10.02
C PRO A 34 12.57 3.48 -10.46
N ASP A 35 11.93 4.23 -9.60
CA ASP A 35 10.66 4.93 -9.85
C ASP A 35 9.46 4.02 -10.22
N THR A 36 9.56 2.70 -9.95
CA THR A 36 8.48 1.73 -10.18
C THR A 36 7.77 1.30 -8.90
N GLY A 37 8.04 1.98 -7.79
CA GLY A 37 7.43 1.71 -6.48
C GLY A 37 5.94 2.01 -6.49
N ASP A 38 5.12 1.03 -6.09
CA ASP A 38 3.67 1.14 -6.16
C ASP A 38 3.15 2.40 -5.44
N GLY A 39 3.70 2.72 -4.25
CA GLY A 39 3.31 3.90 -3.48
C GLY A 39 3.60 5.22 -4.19
N ALA A 40 4.82 5.39 -4.73
CA ALA A 40 5.20 6.64 -5.41
C ALA A 40 4.38 6.87 -6.69
N VAL A 41 4.17 5.82 -7.48
CA VAL A 41 3.34 5.90 -8.70
C VAL A 41 1.89 6.17 -8.35
N GLY A 42 1.34 5.51 -7.32
CA GLY A 42 -0.01 5.74 -6.86
C GLY A 42 -0.24 7.17 -6.37
N LEU A 43 0.71 7.76 -5.63
CA LEU A 43 0.65 9.17 -5.21
C LEU A 43 0.67 10.12 -6.41
N GLY A 44 1.52 9.86 -7.40
CA GLY A 44 1.55 10.65 -8.64
C GLY A 44 0.20 10.64 -9.35
N LEU A 45 -0.40 9.46 -9.52
CA LEU A 45 -1.72 9.34 -10.14
C LEU A 45 -2.83 10.05 -9.35
N LEU A 46 -2.80 9.99 -8.01
CA LEU A 46 -3.76 10.73 -7.18
C LEU A 46 -3.59 12.25 -7.30
N ALA A 47 -2.34 12.72 -7.35
CA ALA A 47 -2.05 14.14 -7.50
C ALA A 47 -2.44 14.70 -8.88
N GLU A 48 -2.42 13.87 -9.92
CA GLU A 48 -2.81 14.22 -11.28
C GLU A 48 -4.32 14.08 -11.54
N ASP A 49 -5.04 13.40 -10.64
CA ASP A 49 -6.47 13.14 -10.79
C ASP A 49 -7.30 14.41 -10.54
N ARG A 50 -7.76 15.02 -11.62
CA ARG A 50 -8.55 16.26 -11.60
C ARG A 50 -9.99 16.07 -11.10
N THR A 51 -10.41 14.85 -10.82
CA THR A 51 -11.73 14.57 -10.21
C THR A 51 -11.69 14.66 -8.69
N ILE A 52 -10.48 14.72 -8.11
CA ILE A 52 -10.25 14.85 -6.68
C ILE A 52 -10.01 16.32 -6.35
N ASP A 53 -11.03 17.03 -5.88
CA ASP A 53 -11.03 18.45 -5.52
C ASP A 53 -11.06 18.69 -3.98
N GLN A 54 -11.20 17.62 -3.21
CA GLN A 54 -11.30 17.65 -1.75
C GLN A 54 -10.63 16.41 -1.12
N PRO A 55 -10.38 16.39 0.20
CA PRO A 55 -9.89 15.21 0.90
C PRO A 55 -10.76 13.99 0.66
N VAL A 56 -10.14 12.85 0.34
CA VAL A 56 -10.83 11.58 0.04
C VAL A 56 -10.26 10.43 0.86
N GLU A 57 -11.03 9.35 0.96
CA GLU A 57 -10.56 8.08 1.47
C GLU A 57 -9.85 7.30 0.35
N VAL A 58 -8.59 6.97 0.58
CA VAL A 58 -7.75 6.24 -0.38
C VAL A 58 -7.67 4.78 0.02
N LEU A 59 -8.35 3.94 -0.74
CA LEU A 59 -8.34 2.50 -0.54
C LEU A 59 -7.24 1.85 -1.38
N ALA A 60 -6.39 1.06 -0.73
CA ALA A 60 -5.36 0.31 -1.43
C ALA A 60 -5.00 -1.00 -0.71
N ASP A 61 -4.28 -1.88 -1.39
CA ASP A 61 -3.78 -3.09 -0.78
C ASP A 61 -2.54 -2.82 0.10
N SER A 62 -2.04 -3.85 0.79
CA SER A 62 -0.91 -3.71 1.70
C SER A 62 0.40 -3.31 1.01
N ALA A 63 0.55 -3.44 -0.31
CA ALA A 63 1.74 -2.97 -1.02
C ALA A 63 1.91 -1.44 -0.91
N TYR A 64 0.80 -0.72 -0.75
CA TYR A 64 0.77 0.73 -0.54
C TYR A 64 0.87 1.13 0.94
N GLY A 65 0.80 0.20 1.89
CA GLY A 65 0.80 0.43 3.34
C GLY A 65 2.19 0.77 3.91
N THR A 66 3.01 1.53 3.21
CA THR A 66 4.31 2.01 3.69
C THR A 66 4.16 3.29 4.51
N GLY A 67 5.07 3.51 5.47
CA GLY A 67 5.05 4.73 6.27
C GLY A 67 5.14 6.01 5.43
N ALA A 68 5.94 5.99 4.36
CA ALA A 68 6.06 7.11 3.42
C ALA A 68 4.74 7.40 2.68
N MET A 69 4.03 6.36 2.23
CA MET A 69 2.72 6.53 1.60
C MET A 69 1.70 7.12 2.57
N LEU A 70 1.64 6.57 3.79
CA LEU A 70 0.73 7.07 4.83
C LEU A 70 1.02 8.54 5.18
N ALA A 71 2.29 8.92 5.28
CA ALA A 71 2.71 10.29 5.54
C ALA A 71 2.33 11.24 4.39
N ALA A 72 2.53 10.80 3.16
CA ALA A 72 2.17 11.61 1.98
C ALA A 72 0.66 11.81 1.85
N LEU A 73 -0.15 10.76 2.09
CA LEU A 73 -1.60 10.88 2.11
C LEU A 73 -2.08 11.84 3.20
N ALA A 74 -1.53 11.71 4.41
CA ALA A 74 -1.87 12.62 5.51
C ALA A 74 -1.50 14.08 5.21
N ALA A 75 -0.32 14.31 4.58
CA ALA A 75 0.11 15.65 4.17
C ALA A 75 -0.81 16.25 3.09
N ALA A 76 -1.39 15.43 2.22
CA ALA A 76 -2.38 15.84 1.23
C ALA A 76 -3.81 15.94 1.81
N GLY A 77 -4.01 15.67 3.10
CA GLY A 77 -5.32 15.67 3.76
C GLY A 77 -6.18 14.44 3.52
N HIS A 78 -5.68 13.44 2.80
CA HIS A 78 -6.40 12.20 2.50
C HIS A 78 -6.38 11.22 3.67
N THR A 79 -7.43 10.41 3.79
CA THR A 79 -7.53 9.34 4.77
C THR A 79 -7.11 8.00 4.14
N ALA A 80 -6.13 7.33 4.73
CA ALA A 80 -5.68 6.04 4.25
C ALA A 80 -6.60 4.91 4.75
N VAL A 81 -7.22 4.17 3.83
CA VAL A 81 -7.97 2.93 4.09
C VAL A 81 -7.18 1.77 3.45
N ILE A 82 -5.97 1.59 3.92
CA ILE A 82 -4.98 0.66 3.36
C ILE A 82 -4.77 -0.49 4.34
N LYS A 83 -4.87 -1.72 3.85
CA LYS A 83 -4.61 -2.88 4.71
C LYS A 83 -3.15 -2.88 5.18
N PRO A 84 -2.88 -2.83 6.51
CA PRO A 84 -1.50 -2.88 7.00
C PRO A 84 -0.83 -4.20 6.68
N TRP A 85 0.49 -4.17 6.51
CA TRP A 85 1.29 -5.40 6.42
C TRP A 85 1.12 -6.24 7.68
N PRO A 86 0.98 -7.56 7.57
CA PRO A 86 0.94 -8.42 8.75
C PRO A 86 2.25 -8.32 9.54
N LEU A 87 2.13 -8.33 10.84
CA LEU A 87 3.29 -8.43 11.73
C LEU A 87 3.82 -9.85 11.72
N HIS A 88 5.13 -9.96 11.58
CA HIS A 88 5.82 -11.26 11.64
C HIS A 88 6.69 -11.33 12.89
N SER A 89 6.57 -12.41 13.62
CA SER A 89 7.51 -12.78 14.67
C SER A 89 8.66 -13.60 14.09
N LEU A 90 9.85 -13.48 14.65
CA LEU A 90 11.01 -14.31 14.27
C LEU A 90 10.86 -15.76 14.76
N ILE A 91 10.04 -15.96 15.77
CA ILE A 91 9.76 -17.26 16.40
C ILE A 91 8.25 -17.45 16.36
N PRO A 92 7.73 -18.61 15.94
CA PRO A 92 6.30 -18.86 15.91
C PRO A 92 5.64 -18.54 17.27
N GLY A 93 4.61 -17.70 17.28
CA GLY A 93 3.94 -17.23 18.50
C GLY A 93 4.79 -16.33 19.42
N GLY A 94 5.96 -15.88 18.95
CA GLY A 94 6.85 -14.98 19.65
C GLY A 94 6.53 -13.50 19.41
N PHE A 95 7.41 -12.63 19.91
CA PHE A 95 7.26 -11.19 19.83
C PHE A 95 7.46 -10.65 18.41
N THR A 96 6.60 -9.73 18.02
CA THR A 96 6.66 -8.95 16.79
C THR A 96 7.32 -7.59 17.02
N ALA A 97 7.47 -6.78 16.00
CA ALA A 97 7.95 -5.41 16.16
C ALA A 97 6.99 -4.52 16.97
N ALA A 98 5.70 -4.83 17.01
CA ALA A 98 4.72 -4.07 17.77
C ALA A 98 4.88 -4.23 19.30
N ASP A 99 5.48 -5.32 19.75
CA ASP A 99 5.71 -5.58 21.19
C ASP A 99 6.88 -4.77 21.77
N PHE A 100 7.59 -4.01 20.93
CA PHE A 100 8.69 -3.14 21.35
C PHE A 100 8.19 -1.69 21.45
N GLY A 101 8.36 -1.06 22.60
CA GLY A 101 8.12 0.38 22.79
C GLY A 101 9.19 1.18 22.06
N ILE A 102 8.79 2.18 21.25
CA ILE A 102 9.69 3.09 20.57
C ILE A 102 9.45 4.50 21.08
N ASP A 103 10.50 5.13 21.55
CA ASP A 103 10.54 6.54 21.93
C ASP A 103 11.41 7.26 20.90
N GLU A 104 10.77 7.86 19.89
CA GLU A 104 11.48 8.55 18.81
C GLU A 104 12.20 9.81 19.30
N PRO A 105 11.59 10.68 20.17
CA PRO A 105 12.27 11.83 20.74
C PRO A 105 13.52 11.46 21.54
N ALA A 106 13.44 10.39 22.34
CA ALA A 106 14.60 9.92 23.11
C ALA A 106 15.57 9.05 22.28
N GLY A 107 15.18 8.64 21.08
CA GLY A 107 16.00 7.77 20.23
C GLY A 107 16.19 6.37 20.82
N THR A 108 15.18 5.84 21.52
CA THR A 108 15.30 4.57 22.27
C THR A 108 14.23 3.55 21.88
N VAL A 109 14.55 2.27 22.16
CA VAL A 109 13.63 1.15 22.01
C VAL A 109 13.65 0.33 23.29
N THR A 110 12.46 0.03 23.82
CA THR A 110 12.25 -0.82 25.00
C THR A 110 11.69 -2.18 24.58
N CYS A 111 12.34 -3.27 24.99
CA CYS A 111 11.89 -4.63 24.68
C CYS A 111 10.81 -5.12 25.67
N PRO A 112 10.09 -6.23 25.37
CA PRO A 112 9.08 -6.80 26.26
C PRO A 112 9.60 -7.22 27.66
N ALA A 113 10.91 -7.41 27.83
CA ALA A 113 11.54 -7.66 29.14
C ALA A 113 11.92 -6.38 29.89
N GLY A 114 11.54 -5.19 29.40
CA GLY A 114 11.81 -3.91 30.05
C GLY A 114 13.20 -3.32 29.80
N HIS A 115 14.05 -3.97 28.99
CA HIS A 115 15.36 -3.37 28.65
C HIS A 115 15.21 -2.28 27.59
N THR A 116 15.79 -1.10 27.86
CA THR A 116 15.83 0.03 26.93
C THR A 116 17.23 0.19 26.35
N VAL A 117 17.32 0.41 25.05
CA VAL A 117 18.56 0.68 24.31
C VAL A 117 18.35 1.81 23.30
N ALA A 118 19.36 2.63 23.08
CA ALA A 118 19.35 3.60 22.01
C ALA A 118 19.46 2.89 20.65
N TYR A 119 18.82 3.43 19.62
CA TYR A 119 19.07 2.98 18.25
C TYR A 119 20.13 3.86 17.58
N THR A 120 20.90 3.26 16.67
CA THR A 120 21.98 3.95 15.96
C THR A 120 21.40 5.02 15.03
N PRO A 121 21.79 6.29 15.17
CA PRO A 121 21.41 7.34 14.22
C PRO A 121 21.73 6.95 12.77
N GLY A 122 20.91 7.35 11.82
CA GLY A 122 21.07 7.04 10.40
C GLY A 122 20.62 5.62 10.01
N LYS A 123 21.05 4.58 10.73
CA LYS A 123 20.61 3.19 10.48
C LYS A 123 19.30 2.85 11.18
N ARG A 124 18.91 3.61 12.19
CA ARG A 124 17.69 3.42 13.01
C ARG A 124 17.54 1.98 13.53
N ILE A 125 18.66 1.34 13.95
CA ILE A 125 18.67 -0.03 14.46
C ILE A 125 19.00 -0.03 15.95
N ALA A 126 18.08 -0.55 16.77
CA ALA A 126 18.29 -0.87 18.18
C ALA A 126 18.84 -2.29 18.32
N ARG A 127 19.96 -2.45 19.03
CA ARG A 127 20.60 -3.76 19.28
C ARG A 127 20.62 -4.06 20.76
N PHE A 128 20.01 -5.14 21.18
CA PHE A 128 19.90 -5.53 22.59
C PHE A 128 21.12 -6.32 23.08
N GLY A 129 21.85 -6.98 22.18
CA GLY A 129 23.15 -7.61 22.49
C GLY A 129 23.10 -8.54 23.70
N ASP A 130 24.05 -8.34 24.64
CA ASP A 130 24.24 -9.19 25.83
C ASP A 130 23.03 -9.17 26.79
N ARG A 131 22.17 -8.13 26.71
CA ARG A 131 20.90 -8.09 27.49
C ARG A 131 20.00 -9.28 27.19
N CYS A 132 20.15 -9.88 26.01
CA CYS A 132 19.39 -11.07 25.61
C CYS A 132 19.99 -12.38 26.14
N THR A 133 21.24 -12.41 26.62
CA THR A 133 21.95 -13.65 26.97
C THR A 133 21.25 -14.40 28.12
N ARG A 134 20.85 -13.66 29.16
CA ARG A 134 20.14 -14.21 30.36
C ARG A 134 18.68 -13.78 30.41
N CYS A 135 18.11 -13.32 29.30
CA CYS A 135 16.73 -12.85 29.27
C CYS A 135 15.75 -14.04 29.38
N PRO A 136 14.81 -14.05 30.31
CA PRO A 136 13.84 -15.14 30.48
C PRO A 136 12.89 -15.24 29.26
N LEU A 137 12.71 -14.14 28.50
CA LEU A 137 11.85 -14.09 27.30
C LEU A 137 12.60 -14.42 26.00
N ARG A 138 13.90 -14.77 26.07
CA ARG A 138 14.73 -15.00 24.89
C ARG A 138 14.13 -16.03 23.92
N ALA A 139 13.62 -17.15 24.44
CA ALA A 139 13.04 -18.22 23.64
C ALA A 139 11.85 -17.78 22.78
N ARG A 140 11.13 -16.72 23.17
CA ARG A 140 10.03 -16.11 22.43
C ARG A 140 10.46 -14.91 21.60
N CYS A 141 11.70 -14.47 21.70
CA CYS A 141 12.17 -13.21 21.14
C CYS A 141 13.16 -13.38 19.98
N THR A 142 14.20 -14.22 20.16
CA THR A 142 15.26 -14.37 19.15
C THR A 142 16.04 -15.66 19.30
N THR A 143 16.41 -16.25 18.17
CA THR A 143 17.37 -17.38 18.08
C THR A 143 18.82 -16.87 17.88
N SER A 144 19.00 -15.59 17.58
CA SER A 144 20.33 -15.02 17.29
C SER A 144 21.24 -15.06 18.52
N THR A 145 22.46 -15.55 18.35
CA THR A 145 23.51 -15.52 19.38
C THR A 145 23.89 -14.10 19.77
N ARG A 146 23.77 -13.15 18.85
CA ARG A 146 24.05 -11.71 19.05
C ARG A 146 22.89 -10.92 19.66
N GLY A 147 21.81 -11.60 20.08
CA GLY A 147 20.62 -10.96 20.63
C GLY A 147 19.67 -10.38 19.56
N ARG A 148 18.57 -9.81 20.03
CA ARG A 148 17.54 -9.17 19.17
C ARG A 148 18.05 -7.84 18.61
N SER A 149 17.71 -7.58 17.36
CA SER A 149 17.82 -6.25 16.76
C SER A 149 16.44 -5.82 16.24
N VAL A 150 16.13 -4.55 16.39
CA VAL A 150 14.87 -3.95 15.94
C VAL A 150 15.22 -2.77 15.04
N LEU A 151 14.70 -2.79 13.82
CA LEU A 151 14.73 -1.64 12.91
C LEU A 151 13.55 -0.74 13.25
N VAL A 152 13.82 0.52 13.57
CA VAL A 152 12.81 1.55 13.75
C VAL A 152 12.55 2.18 12.38
N ALA A 153 11.40 1.91 11.79
CA ALA A 153 11.05 2.46 10.50
C ALA A 153 10.89 3.98 10.58
N GLU A 154 11.16 4.66 9.49
CA GLU A 154 10.72 6.03 9.31
C GLU A 154 9.19 6.05 9.37
N HIS A 155 8.60 7.02 10.04
CA HIS A 155 7.14 7.08 10.29
C HIS A 155 6.57 5.89 11.11
N ASP A 156 7.36 5.29 12.01
CA ASP A 156 6.91 4.14 12.83
C ASP A 156 5.65 4.47 13.65
N ALA A 157 5.61 5.63 14.28
CA ALA A 157 4.45 6.09 15.06
C ALA A 157 3.18 6.15 14.20
N LEU A 158 3.28 6.71 12.99
CA LEU A 158 2.17 6.79 12.04
C LEU A 158 1.71 5.41 11.59
N THR A 159 2.65 4.52 11.30
CA THR A 159 2.36 3.14 10.89
C THR A 159 1.68 2.35 12.01
N ARG A 160 2.06 2.57 13.26
CA ARG A 160 1.40 1.95 14.45
C ARG A 160 -0.01 2.51 14.65
N ALA A 161 -0.19 3.82 14.56
CA ALA A 161 -1.51 4.46 14.66
C ALA A 161 -2.44 3.97 13.55
N HIS A 162 -1.94 3.90 12.30
CA HIS A 162 -2.71 3.35 11.18
C HIS A 162 -3.10 1.88 11.40
N ARG A 163 -2.20 1.06 11.96
CA ARG A 163 -2.50 -0.34 12.28
C ARG A 163 -3.57 -0.48 13.35
N ALA A 164 -3.55 0.39 14.37
CA ALA A 164 -4.58 0.42 15.40
C ALA A 164 -5.93 0.83 14.80
N HIS A 165 -5.96 1.87 13.95
CA HIS A 165 -7.16 2.28 13.22
C HIS A 165 -7.70 1.18 12.30
N ALA A 166 -6.81 0.43 11.61
CA ALA A 166 -7.21 -0.65 10.72
C ALA A 166 -7.81 -1.89 11.45
N ALA A 167 -7.72 -1.94 12.77
CA ALA A 167 -8.41 -2.93 13.58
C ALA A 167 -9.88 -2.56 13.87
N ASP A 168 -10.26 -1.31 13.59
CA ASP A 168 -11.62 -0.82 13.78
C ASP A 168 -12.61 -1.55 12.85
N PRO A 169 -13.78 -1.97 13.36
CA PRO A 169 -14.82 -2.64 12.57
C PRO A 169 -15.30 -1.80 11.38
N ASP A 170 -15.42 -0.47 11.54
CA ASP A 170 -15.90 0.42 10.48
C ASP A 170 -14.86 0.54 9.35
N PHE A 171 -13.58 0.65 9.68
CA PHE A 171 -12.50 0.56 8.70
C PHE A 171 -12.57 -0.75 7.91
N GLN A 172 -12.75 -1.87 8.61
CA GLN A 172 -12.80 -3.17 7.96
C GLN A 172 -14.07 -3.35 7.11
N ALA A 173 -15.20 -2.78 7.51
CA ALA A 173 -16.43 -2.79 6.74
C ALA A 173 -16.26 -1.99 5.45
N LEU A 174 -15.73 -0.78 5.54
CA LEU A 174 -15.42 0.08 4.40
C LEU A 174 -14.45 -0.61 3.42
N TYR A 175 -13.34 -1.14 3.93
CA TYR A 175 -12.36 -1.86 3.11
C TYR A 175 -12.98 -3.06 2.38
N ARG A 176 -13.81 -3.87 3.07
CA ARG A 176 -14.50 -5.04 2.48
C ARG A 176 -15.53 -4.65 1.43
N ARG A 177 -16.24 -3.54 1.65
CA ARG A 177 -17.25 -3.04 0.72
C ARG A 177 -16.64 -2.70 -0.65
N HIS A 178 -15.52 -2.00 -0.68
CA HIS A 178 -14.97 -1.43 -1.91
C HIS A 178 -13.85 -2.28 -2.57
N ARG A 179 -13.20 -3.18 -1.82
CA ARG A 179 -12.14 -4.04 -2.36
C ARG A 179 -12.55 -4.81 -3.64
N PRO A 180 -13.76 -5.39 -3.77
CA PRO A 180 -14.14 -6.11 -4.98
C PRO A 180 -14.12 -5.25 -6.24
N MET A 181 -14.32 -3.94 -6.14
CA MET A 181 -14.27 -3.04 -7.29
C MET A 181 -12.85 -2.87 -7.82
N VAL A 182 -11.86 -2.73 -6.94
CA VAL A 182 -10.44 -2.63 -7.34
C VAL A 182 -9.99 -3.91 -8.05
N GLU A 183 -10.33 -5.08 -7.50
CA GLU A 183 -10.02 -6.37 -8.11
C GLU A 183 -10.72 -6.55 -9.48
N ARG A 184 -11.93 -6.06 -9.61
CA ARG A 184 -12.69 -6.08 -10.87
C ARG A 184 -12.09 -5.19 -11.93
N SER A 185 -11.61 -3.99 -11.57
CA SER A 185 -10.92 -3.07 -12.49
C SER A 185 -9.65 -3.71 -13.07
N ILE A 186 -8.85 -4.37 -12.23
CA ILE A 186 -7.67 -5.13 -12.69
C ILE A 186 -8.09 -6.30 -13.60
N ALA A 187 -9.15 -7.02 -13.25
CA ALA A 187 -9.65 -8.13 -14.05
C ALA A 187 -10.14 -7.66 -15.43
N TRP A 188 -10.78 -6.52 -15.54
CA TRP A 188 -11.20 -5.95 -16.83
C TRP A 188 -10.02 -5.60 -17.73
N ILE A 189 -8.94 -5.04 -17.17
CA ILE A 189 -7.74 -4.74 -17.94
C ILE A 189 -7.04 -5.99 -18.43
N THR A 190 -6.96 -7.02 -17.60
CA THR A 190 -6.24 -8.26 -17.91
C THR A 190 -7.09 -9.28 -18.68
N ARG A 191 -8.39 -9.00 -18.91
CA ARG A 191 -9.30 -9.90 -19.61
C ARG A 191 -8.86 -10.12 -21.07
N GLY A 192 -8.68 -11.39 -21.42
CA GLY A 192 -8.29 -11.81 -22.77
C GLY A 192 -6.79 -11.86 -23.03
N ALA A 193 -5.97 -11.08 -22.34
CA ALA A 193 -4.52 -11.14 -22.47
C ALA A 193 -3.81 -10.60 -21.23
N ARG A 194 -2.91 -11.40 -20.68
CA ARG A 194 -1.99 -10.97 -19.61
C ARG A 194 -0.65 -10.48 -20.16
N ARG A 195 -0.52 -10.38 -21.49
CA ARG A 195 0.66 -9.88 -22.19
C ARG A 195 0.32 -8.56 -22.85
N VAL A 196 1.24 -7.62 -22.73
CA VAL A 196 1.15 -6.36 -23.47
C VAL A 196 1.48 -6.59 -24.95
N PRO A 197 0.83 -5.86 -25.88
CA PRO A 197 0.98 -6.10 -27.31
C PRO A 197 2.27 -5.54 -27.93
N TYR A 198 2.89 -4.54 -27.28
CA TYR A 198 4.02 -3.81 -27.86
C TYR A 198 5.31 -4.02 -27.06
N ARG A 199 6.44 -3.58 -27.63
CA ARG A 199 7.72 -3.50 -26.93
C ARG A 199 7.91 -2.12 -26.31
N GLY A 200 8.42 -2.09 -25.05
CA GLY A 200 8.70 -0.86 -24.32
C GLY A 200 7.50 -0.32 -23.53
N VAL A 201 7.76 0.70 -22.71
CA VAL A 201 6.75 1.29 -21.81
C VAL A 201 5.78 2.17 -22.59
N ILE A 202 6.29 3.15 -23.34
CA ILE A 202 5.49 4.20 -23.97
C ILE A 202 4.33 3.67 -24.83
N PRO A 203 4.54 2.76 -25.81
CA PRO A 203 3.42 2.27 -26.62
C PRO A 203 2.45 1.39 -25.84
N ASN A 204 2.90 0.69 -24.81
CA ASN A 204 2.03 -0.10 -23.95
C ASN A 204 1.26 0.76 -22.96
N ASP A 205 1.80 1.88 -22.51
CA ASP A 205 1.09 2.85 -21.69
C ASP A 205 -0.03 3.52 -22.51
N ALA A 206 0.25 3.96 -23.72
CA ALA A 206 -0.78 4.45 -24.64
C ALA A 206 -1.88 3.43 -24.91
N TRP A 207 -1.52 2.16 -25.12
CA TRP A 207 -2.49 1.06 -25.23
C TRP A 207 -3.32 0.88 -23.96
N LEU A 208 -2.72 1.00 -22.78
CA LEU A 208 -3.43 0.93 -21.48
C LEU A 208 -4.49 2.04 -21.39
N HIS A 209 -4.12 3.28 -21.73
CA HIS A 209 -5.05 4.41 -21.75
C HIS A 209 -6.24 4.19 -22.68
N LEU A 210 -6.02 3.71 -23.91
CA LEU A 210 -7.10 3.37 -24.84
C LEU A 210 -8.00 2.25 -24.28
N ARG A 211 -7.41 1.25 -23.65
CA ARG A 211 -8.17 0.16 -23.03
C ARG A 211 -9.01 0.64 -21.85
N VAL A 212 -8.45 1.52 -21.02
CA VAL A 212 -9.16 2.14 -19.89
C VAL A 212 -10.31 3.00 -20.41
N ALA A 213 -10.11 3.81 -21.46
CA ALA A 213 -11.17 4.60 -22.07
C ALA A 213 -12.33 3.74 -22.55
N ALA A 214 -12.05 2.61 -23.21
CA ALA A 214 -13.09 1.66 -23.66
C ALA A 214 -13.83 1.01 -22.49
N ILE A 215 -13.11 0.67 -21.40
CA ILE A 215 -13.70 0.13 -20.17
C ILE A 215 -14.62 1.17 -19.53
N ASN A 216 -14.17 2.42 -19.39
CA ASN A 216 -14.94 3.51 -18.82
C ASN A 216 -16.20 3.81 -19.63
N LEU A 217 -16.07 3.89 -20.96
CA LEU A 217 -17.26 4.11 -21.82
C LEU A 217 -18.29 3.00 -21.62
N ARG A 218 -17.87 1.75 -21.60
CA ARG A 218 -18.77 0.61 -21.32
C ARG A 218 -19.37 0.71 -19.93
N ARG A 219 -18.59 1.17 -18.95
CA ARG A 219 -19.09 1.34 -17.57
C ARG A 219 -20.10 2.47 -17.48
N LEU A 220 -19.87 3.60 -18.14
CA LEU A 220 -20.81 4.72 -18.21
C LEU A 220 -22.15 4.29 -18.83
N LEU A 221 -22.13 3.50 -19.91
CA LEU A 221 -23.36 2.95 -20.49
C LEU A 221 -24.09 2.04 -19.47
N THR A 222 -23.37 1.23 -18.70
CA THR A 222 -23.98 0.40 -17.65
C THR A 222 -24.55 1.23 -16.49
N LEU A 223 -23.98 2.40 -16.22
CA LEU A 223 -24.46 3.36 -15.23
C LEU A 223 -25.63 4.22 -15.77
N GLY A 224 -26.09 3.97 -16.98
CA GLY A 224 -27.23 4.66 -17.57
C GLY A 224 -26.87 5.96 -18.27
N LEU A 225 -25.62 6.09 -18.80
CA LEU A 225 -25.27 7.26 -19.61
C LEU A 225 -26.16 7.29 -20.86
N THR A 226 -26.90 8.38 -20.98
CA THR A 226 -27.75 8.68 -22.15
C THR A 226 -27.37 10.02 -22.74
N GLY A 227 -27.56 10.18 -24.04
CA GLY A 227 -27.29 11.43 -24.75
C GLY A 227 -28.48 11.83 -25.60
N THR A 228 -28.92 13.07 -25.45
CA THR A 228 -30.01 13.66 -26.26
C THR A 228 -29.63 15.07 -26.66
N GLY A 229 -29.66 15.40 -27.95
CA GLY A 229 -29.39 16.74 -28.44
C GLY A 229 -27.99 17.28 -28.14
N GLY A 230 -26.96 16.41 -28.06
CA GLY A 230 -25.58 16.82 -27.74
C GLY A 230 -25.28 16.93 -26.23
N HIS A 231 -26.23 16.68 -25.36
CA HIS A 231 -26.07 16.67 -23.92
C HIS A 231 -26.03 15.23 -23.39
N TRP A 232 -25.08 14.96 -22.49
CA TRP A 232 -24.93 13.67 -21.83
C TRP A 232 -25.38 13.76 -20.38
N ALA A 233 -26.13 12.79 -19.92
CA ALA A 233 -26.56 12.65 -18.52
C ALA A 233 -26.51 11.19 -18.08
N LEU A 234 -26.25 10.95 -16.81
CA LEU A 234 -26.45 9.65 -16.16
C LEU A 234 -27.91 9.57 -15.75
N ALA A 235 -28.51 8.38 -15.92
CA ALA A 235 -29.83 8.11 -15.38
C ALA A 235 -29.78 8.23 -13.85
N SER A 236 -30.71 8.99 -13.28
CA SER A 236 -30.90 9.15 -11.82
C SER A 236 -31.47 7.90 -11.18
#